data_079f0ea249b08451c0124dda71bebeca
#
_entry.id   079f0ea249b08451c0124dda71bebeca
#
_cell.length_a   1.000
_cell.length_b   1.000
_cell.length_c   1.000
_cell.angle_alpha   90.00
_cell.angle_beta   90.00
_cell.angle_gamma   90.00
#
_symmetry.space_group_name_H-M   'P 1'
#
loop_
_entity.id
_entity.type
_entity.pdbx_description
1 polymer ?
#
loop_
_entity_poly.entity_id
_entity_poly.type
_entity_poly.pdbx_seq_one_letter_code
_entity_poly.pdbx_strand_id
1 'polypeptide(L)'
;MKSLNTSFMRRATGLLPAIATLFIGSLACADESLKKLDPFLKQHCYDCHGPEKQKGDIRFDTLGKDLAKIENLEIWQSMLDQLNLGEMPPKKEPRPKQSEVKNVVESLTQALATAYEKGRSTGGQTVLRRLNRHELRNTFRDLLYLKGAEYS
;
A
#
# COMPACT_ATOMS: atom_id res chain seq x y z
N MET A 1 63.97 44.99 -33.84
CA MET A 1 63.17 46.15 -33.31
C MET A 1 61.77 45.70 -33.01
N LYS A 2 61.34 45.95 -31.76
CA LYS A 2 59.96 45.97 -31.22
C LYS A 2 59.26 44.62 -31.22
N SER A 3 59.12 43.85 -30.13
CA SER A 3 58.55 44.15 -28.81
C SER A 3 57.00 44.00 -28.78
N LEU A 4 56.59 43.15 -27.85
CA LEU A 4 55.38 43.21 -27.10
C LEU A 4 54.14 42.52 -27.75
N ASN A 5 53.32 41.74 -27.07
CA ASN A 5 52.97 41.83 -25.65
C ASN A 5 52.26 40.54 -25.26
N THR A 6 52.77 40.01 -24.20
CA THR A 6 52.09 39.00 -23.38
C THR A 6 50.85 39.60 -22.72
N SER A 7 49.97 38.73 -22.37
CA SER A 7 48.90 38.92 -21.37
C SER A 7 47.51 39.08 -21.94
N PHE A 8 46.75 37.99 -21.91
CA PHE A 8 45.53 38.00 -21.14
C PHE A 8 44.98 36.58 -20.99
N MET A 9 45.65 35.83 -20.13
CA MET A 9 45.09 34.61 -19.58
C MET A 9 44.12 34.98 -18.46
N ARG A 10 42.86 35.18 -18.77
CA ARG A 10 41.80 35.25 -17.74
C ARG A 10 41.31 33.85 -17.48
N ARG A 11 41.69 33.37 -16.34
CA ARG A 11 41.08 32.28 -15.60
C ARG A 11 39.59 32.52 -15.47
N ALA A 12 38.78 31.72 -16.13
CA ALA A 12 37.40 31.48 -15.74
C ALA A 12 37.40 30.24 -14.88
N THR A 13 37.74 30.45 -13.62
CA THR A 13 37.49 29.48 -12.56
C THR A 13 36.01 29.38 -12.33
N GLY A 14 35.45 28.21 -12.56
CA GLY A 14 34.60 27.48 -11.68
C GLY A 14 33.36 28.15 -11.14
N LEU A 15 32.24 27.83 -11.69
CA LEU A 15 30.99 27.76 -10.92
C LEU A 15 30.11 26.70 -11.53
N LEU A 16 30.39 25.45 -11.25
CA LEU A 16 29.47 24.33 -11.26
C LEU A 16 29.83 23.58 -10.01
N PRO A 17 29.00 23.65 -9.02
CA PRO A 17 28.25 22.48 -8.65
C PRO A 17 26.98 22.85 -7.90
N ALA A 18 26.21 21.89 -7.62
CA ALA A 18 25.10 21.91 -6.66
C ALA A 18 23.70 21.89 -7.26
N ILE A 19 23.46 20.97 -8.20
CA ILE A 19 22.12 20.46 -8.41
C ILE A 19 22.19 18.93 -8.61
N ALA A 20 22.59 18.22 -7.58
CA ALA A 20 22.62 16.75 -7.62
C ALA A 20 22.40 16.13 -6.24
N THR A 21 21.54 16.71 -5.41
CA THR A 21 21.19 16.07 -4.12
C THR A 21 19.79 16.47 -3.70
N LEU A 22 18.76 15.98 -4.39
CA LEU A 22 17.38 16.08 -3.88
C LEU A 22 16.45 15.05 -4.56
N PHE A 23 16.87 13.78 -4.63
CA PHE A 23 15.97 12.71 -5.06
C PHE A 23 16.24 11.39 -4.33
N ILE A 24 16.42 11.45 -3.02
CA ILE A 24 16.44 10.24 -2.17
C ILE A 24 15.52 10.51 -0.99
N GLY A 25 14.22 10.49 -1.24
CA GLY A 25 13.27 10.81 -0.17
C GLY A 25 11.90 10.17 -0.27
N SER A 26 11.68 9.13 -1.09
CA SER A 26 10.32 8.62 -1.29
C SER A 26 10.10 7.12 -1.05
N LEU A 27 11.04 6.38 -0.49
CA LEU A 27 10.83 4.94 -0.25
C LEU A 27 10.37 4.57 1.17
N ALA A 28 10.31 5.51 2.10
CA ALA A 28 10.05 5.20 3.52
C ALA A 28 8.62 5.50 4.00
N CYS A 29 7.73 6.04 3.15
CA CYS A 29 6.47 6.62 3.65
C CYS A 29 5.41 5.61 4.12
N ALA A 30 5.33 4.42 3.55
CA ALA A 30 4.28 3.46 3.92
C ALA A 30 4.60 2.74 5.24
N ASP A 31 5.85 2.32 5.44
CA ASP A 31 6.29 1.67 6.68
C ASP A 31 6.16 2.59 7.90
N GLU A 32 6.52 3.87 7.76
CA GLU A 32 6.40 4.85 8.84
C GLU A 32 4.94 5.16 9.19
N SER A 33 4.05 5.19 8.20
CA SER A 33 2.62 5.40 8.44
C SER A 33 2.00 4.25 9.22
N LEU A 34 2.37 3.00 8.93
CA LEU A 34 1.88 1.84 9.66
C LEU A 34 2.46 1.72 11.07
N LYS A 35 3.69 2.19 11.31
CA LYS A 35 4.26 2.25 12.66
C LYS A 35 3.47 3.16 13.59
N LYS A 36 2.89 4.23 13.08
CA LYS A 36 2.04 5.14 13.86
C LYS A 36 0.76 4.50 14.36
N LEU A 37 0.37 3.35 13.82
CA LEU A 37 -0.78 2.59 14.26
C LEU A 37 -0.50 1.69 15.48
N ASP A 38 0.76 1.45 15.81
CA ASP A 38 1.14 0.53 16.90
C ASP A 38 0.47 0.85 18.25
N PRO A 39 0.34 2.12 18.70
CA PRO A 39 -0.37 2.43 19.93
C PRO A 39 -1.85 2.04 19.90
N PHE A 40 -2.53 2.29 18.77
CA PHE A 40 -3.92 1.91 18.59
C PHE A 40 -4.09 0.39 18.57
N LEU A 41 -3.22 -0.34 17.86
CA LEU A 41 -3.24 -1.80 17.80
C LEU A 41 -3.04 -2.41 19.19
N LYS A 42 -2.07 -1.91 19.95
CA LYS A 42 -1.81 -2.38 21.31
C LYS A 42 -3.01 -2.19 22.22
N GLN A 43 -3.68 -1.08 22.10
CA GLN A 43 -4.79 -0.70 23.00
C GLN A 43 -6.09 -1.43 22.64
N HIS A 44 -6.35 -1.71 21.35
CA HIS A 44 -7.68 -2.13 20.91
C HIS A 44 -7.71 -3.48 20.17
N CYS A 45 -6.56 -4.01 19.76
CA CYS A 45 -6.50 -5.21 18.91
C CYS A 45 -5.74 -6.37 19.54
N TYR A 46 -4.64 -6.12 20.28
CA TYR A 46 -3.72 -7.17 20.74
C TYR A 46 -4.34 -8.15 21.75
N ASP A 47 -5.36 -7.73 22.51
CA ASP A 47 -6.04 -8.65 23.45
C ASP A 47 -6.71 -9.82 22.76
N CYS A 48 -7.02 -9.69 21.47
CA CYS A 48 -7.64 -10.73 20.65
C CYS A 48 -6.78 -11.18 19.49
N HIS A 49 -5.88 -10.33 18.98
CA HIS A 49 -5.04 -10.54 17.82
C HIS A 49 -3.55 -10.31 18.13
N GLY A 50 -3.09 -10.82 19.26
CA GLY A 50 -1.73 -10.68 19.78
C GLY A 50 -1.11 -12.02 20.17
N PRO A 51 -0.06 -11.99 21.02
CA PRO A 51 0.68 -13.19 21.36
C PRO A 51 -0.14 -14.21 22.17
N GLU A 52 -1.05 -13.75 23.03
CA GLU A 52 -1.87 -14.60 23.91
C GLU A 52 -3.07 -15.21 23.20
N LYS A 53 -3.63 -14.51 22.21
CA LYS A 53 -4.81 -14.92 21.45
C LYS A 53 -4.66 -14.56 19.99
N GLN A 54 -5.07 -15.49 19.13
CA GLN A 54 -5.01 -15.34 17.67
C GLN A 54 -6.40 -15.59 17.06
N LYS A 55 -7.37 -14.73 17.37
CA LYS A 55 -8.71 -14.87 16.79
C LYS A 55 -8.66 -14.69 15.28
N GLY A 56 -9.27 -15.63 14.55
CA GLY A 56 -9.24 -15.63 13.09
C GLY A 56 -7.85 -15.85 12.48
N ASP A 57 -6.95 -16.49 13.23
CA ASP A 57 -5.55 -16.76 12.83
C ASP A 57 -4.75 -15.49 12.48
N ILE A 58 -5.19 -14.32 12.96
CA ILE A 58 -4.55 -13.02 12.72
C ILE A 58 -3.80 -12.56 13.96
N ARG A 59 -2.55 -12.12 13.76
CA ARG A 59 -1.69 -11.50 14.76
C ARG A 59 -1.19 -10.16 14.25
N PHE A 60 -1.54 -9.08 14.93
CA PHE A 60 -1.06 -7.74 14.57
C PHE A 60 0.31 -7.39 15.18
N ASP A 61 0.71 -8.06 16.26
CA ASP A 61 2.01 -7.83 16.92
C ASP A 61 3.19 -8.30 16.07
N THR A 62 2.97 -9.32 15.21
CA THR A 62 3.98 -9.87 14.29
C THR A 62 3.70 -9.52 12.83
N LEU A 63 2.61 -8.80 12.54
CA LEU A 63 2.24 -8.45 11.17
C LEU A 63 3.30 -7.54 10.54
N GLY A 64 3.80 -7.96 9.39
CA GLY A 64 4.76 -7.20 8.60
C GLY A 64 4.15 -5.89 8.08
N LYS A 65 4.96 -4.83 8.06
CA LYS A 65 4.57 -3.51 7.55
C LYS A 65 4.96 -3.29 6.09
N ASP A 66 5.65 -4.28 5.50
CA ASP A 66 6.00 -4.28 4.09
C ASP A 66 4.77 -4.64 3.25
N LEU A 67 4.13 -3.63 2.69
CA LEU A 67 2.94 -3.76 1.84
C LEU A 67 3.26 -4.24 0.41
N ALA A 68 4.52 -4.46 0.05
CA ALA A 68 4.86 -5.13 -1.19
C ALA A 68 4.60 -6.64 -1.12
N LYS A 69 4.51 -7.19 0.09
CA LYS A 69 4.14 -8.58 0.32
C LYS A 69 2.63 -8.71 0.36
N ILE A 70 2.09 -9.53 -0.54
CA ILE A 70 0.64 -9.69 -0.70
C ILE A 70 -0.04 -10.15 0.59
N GLU A 71 0.61 -11.02 1.35
CA GLU A 71 0.09 -11.56 2.59
C GLU A 71 -0.13 -10.46 3.64
N ASN A 72 0.80 -9.51 3.74
CA ASN A 72 0.65 -8.37 4.63
C ASN A 72 -0.43 -7.42 4.12
N LEU A 73 -0.43 -7.14 2.82
CA LEU A 73 -1.39 -6.24 2.17
C LEU A 73 -2.82 -6.68 2.41
N GLU A 74 -3.11 -7.98 2.26
CA GLU A 74 -4.44 -8.57 2.45
C GLU A 74 -4.91 -8.44 3.91
N ILE A 75 -4.03 -8.67 4.88
CA ILE A 75 -4.40 -8.54 6.30
C ILE A 75 -4.66 -7.08 6.67
N TRP A 76 -3.83 -6.14 6.20
CA TRP A 76 -4.05 -4.71 6.43
C TRP A 76 -5.31 -4.21 5.74
N GLN A 77 -5.63 -4.70 4.54
CA GLN A 77 -6.88 -4.41 3.85
C GLN A 77 -8.08 -4.94 4.64
N SER A 78 -8.02 -6.18 5.10
CA SER A 78 -9.08 -6.80 5.92
C SER A 78 -9.32 -6.00 7.21
N MET A 79 -8.26 -5.52 7.88
CA MET A 79 -8.38 -4.65 9.05
C MET A 79 -9.13 -3.35 8.71
N LEU A 80 -8.80 -2.71 7.60
CA LEU A 80 -9.47 -1.49 7.13
C LEU A 80 -10.96 -1.74 6.91
N ASP A 81 -11.30 -2.83 6.27
CA ASP A 81 -12.69 -3.21 5.97
C ASP A 81 -13.50 -3.44 7.26
N GLN A 82 -12.94 -4.17 8.22
CA GLN A 82 -13.57 -4.44 9.51
C GLN A 82 -13.81 -3.17 10.35
N LEU A 83 -12.85 -2.23 10.31
CA LEU A 83 -13.01 -0.93 10.96
C LEU A 83 -14.09 -0.08 10.30
N ASN A 84 -14.14 -0.05 8.96
CA ASN A 84 -15.16 0.68 8.20
C ASN A 84 -16.57 0.12 8.42
N LEU A 85 -16.70 -1.21 8.48
CA LEU A 85 -17.97 -1.88 8.78
C LEU A 85 -18.39 -1.74 10.26
N GLY A 86 -17.46 -1.31 11.13
CA GLY A 86 -17.69 -1.21 12.57
C GLY A 86 -17.88 -2.57 13.24
N GLU A 87 -17.37 -3.64 12.64
CA GLU A 87 -17.41 -4.99 13.20
C GLU A 87 -16.30 -5.25 14.20
N MET A 88 -15.17 -4.51 14.07
CA MET A 88 -14.05 -4.57 14.99
C MET A 88 -13.80 -3.20 15.69
N PRO A 89 -13.54 -3.19 16.98
CA PRO A 89 -13.68 -4.28 17.96
C PRO A 89 -15.14 -4.76 18.09
N PRO A 90 -15.37 -6.04 18.48
CA PRO A 90 -16.72 -6.56 18.66
C PRO A 90 -17.54 -5.73 19.64
N LYS A 91 -18.89 -5.77 19.52
CA LYS A 91 -19.80 -4.94 20.35
C LYS A 91 -19.67 -5.16 21.87
N LYS A 92 -19.10 -6.28 22.29
CA LYS A 92 -18.86 -6.62 23.71
C LYS A 92 -17.59 -6.01 24.29
N GLU A 93 -16.69 -5.52 23.44
CA GLU A 93 -15.40 -4.99 23.83
C GLU A 93 -15.44 -3.44 23.87
N PRO A 94 -14.56 -2.81 24.67
CA PRO A 94 -14.44 -1.36 24.69
C PRO A 94 -14.12 -0.81 23.30
N ARG A 95 -14.92 0.16 22.85
CA ARG A 95 -14.72 0.76 21.53
C ARG A 95 -13.81 1.97 21.60
N PRO A 96 -12.89 2.11 20.62
CA PRO A 96 -12.09 3.31 20.48
C PRO A 96 -12.97 4.54 20.18
N LYS A 97 -12.43 5.71 20.45
CA LYS A 97 -13.09 6.98 20.09
C LYS A 97 -13.20 7.08 18.57
N GLN A 98 -14.30 7.63 18.08
CA GLN A 98 -14.53 7.81 16.64
C GLN A 98 -13.42 8.59 15.95
N SER A 99 -12.81 9.56 16.62
CA SER A 99 -11.67 10.31 16.10
C SER A 99 -10.43 9.44 15.90
N GLU A 100 -10.18 8.50 16.82
CA GLU A 100 -9.05 7.56 16.70
C GLU A 100 -9.26 6.59 15.54
N VAL A 101 -10.47 6.03 15.43
CA VAL A 101 -10.83 5.17 14.30
C VAL A 101 -10.67 5.90 12.97
N LYS A 102 -11.17 7.14 12.87
CA LYS A 102 -11.04 7.97 11.67
C LYS A 102 -9.59 8.15 11.27
N ASN A 103 -8.71 8.52 12.20
CA ASN A 103 -7.28 8.72 11.92
C ASN A 103 -6.60 7.43 11.44
N VAL A 104 -6.96 6.29 12.04
CA VAL A 104 -6.43 4.98 11.63
C VAL A 104 -6.91 4.61 10.24
N VAL A 105 -8.20 4.77 9.95
CA VAL A 105 -8.80 4.51 8.64
C VAL A 105 -8.16 5.37 7.56
N GLU A 106 -7.98 6.67 7.80
CA GLU A 106 -7.32 7.59 6.86
C GLU A 106 -5.87 7.16 6.59
N SER A 107 -5.11 6.84 7.64
CA SER A 107 -3.71 6.41 7.52
C SER A 107 -3.58 5.08 6.75
N LEU A 108 -4.43 4.10 7.05
CA LEU A 108 -4.48 2.82 6.33
C LEU A 108 -4.87 3.00 4.87
N THR A 109 -5.92 3.77 4.61
CA THR A 109 -6.39 4.04 3.25
C THR A 109 -5.27 4.64 2.40
N GLN A 110 -4.55 5.61 2.93
CA GLN A 110 -3.44 6.24 2.20
C GLN A 110 -2.28 5.27 1.97
N ALA A 111 -1.90 4.47 2.97
CA ALA A 111 -0.81 3.50 2.86
C ALA A 111 -1.14 2.41 1.83
N LEU A 112 -2.35 1.85 1.88
CA LEU A 112 -2.82 0.82 0.96
C LEU A 112 -2.96 1.36 -0.47
N ALA A 113 -3.55 2.55 -0.65
CA ALA A 113 -3.65 3.17 -1.97
C ALA A 113 -2.26 3.36 -2.61
N THR A 114 -1.28 3.83 -1.83
CA THR A 114 0.10 3.97 -2.30
C THR A 114 0.73 2.61 -2.68
N ALA A 115 0.46 1.56 -1.89
CA ALA A 115 0.96 0.22 -2.18
C ALA A 115 0.35 -0.35 -3.47
N TYR A 116 -0.97 -0.20 -3.66
CA TYR A 116 -1.66 -0.62 -4.87
C TYR A 116 -1.16 0.11 -6.12
N GLU A 117 -0.94 1.42 -6.04
CA GLU A 117 -0.39 2.18 -7.18
C GLU A 117 1.03 1.73 -7.54
N LYS A 118 1.88 1.48 -6.53
CA LYS A 118 3.22 0.92 -6.76
C LYS A 118 3.14 -0.48 -7.39
N GLY A 119 2.27 -1.35 -6.88
CA GLY A 119 2.07 -2.69 -7.43
C GLY A 119 1.58 -2.66 -8.88
N ARG A 120 0.70 -1.72 -9.23
CA ARG A 120 0.23 -1.53 -10.62
C ARG A 120 1.33 -1.07 -11.56
N SER A 121 2.27 -0.26 -11.09
CA SER A 121 3.38 0.24 -11.92
C SER A 121 4.45 -0.81 -12.18
N THR A 122 4.56 -1.84 -11.34
CA THR A 122 5.54 -2.94 -11.47
C THR A 122 4.96 -4.20 -12.10
N GLY A 123 3.64 -4.34 -12.09
CA GLY A 123 2.94 -5.41 -12.76
C GLY A 123 2.79 -5.14 -14.25
N GLY A 124 3.04 -6.14 -15.09
CA GLY A 124 2.80 -6.05 -16.53
C GLY A 124 1.37 -5.58 -16.83
N GLN A 125 1.16 -4.97 -17.98
CA GLN A 125 -0.16 -4.54 -18.40
C GLN A 125 -1.12 -5.73 -18.39
N THR A 126 -2.13 -5.66 -17.52
CA THR A 126 -3.25 -6.57 -17.61
C THR A 126 -4.02 -6.23 -18.87
N VAL A 127 -3.75 -6.95 -19.93
CA VAL A 127 -4.50 -6.79 -21.17
C VAL A 127 -5.89 -7.37 -20.92
N LEU A 128 -6.86 -6.48 -20.72
CA LEU A 128 -8.27 -6.87 -20.74
C LEU A 128 -8.62 -7.35 -22.16
N ARG A 129 -8.53 -8.64 -22.37
CA ARG A 129 -9.01 -9.25 -23.61
C ARG A 129 -10.50 -9.58 -23.50
N ARG A 130 -11.19 -9.50 -24.60
CA ARG A 130 -12.56 -10.03 -24.66
C ARG A 130 -12.53 -11.52 -24.38
N LEU A 131 -13.43 -11.99 -23.55
CA LEU A 131 -13.67 -13.41 -23.39
C LEU A 131 -14.05 -14.01 -24.75
N ASN A 132 -13.49 -15.16 -25.08
CA ASN A 132 -13.94 -15.90 -26.24
C ASN A 132 -15.34 -16.51 -25.97
N ARG A 133 -16.00 -17.01 -27.02
CA ARG A 133 -17.37 -17.53 -26.92
C ARG A 133 -17.50 -18.65 -25.88
N HIS A 134 -16.51 -19.52 -25.76
CA HIS A 134 -16.52 -20.63 -24.81
C HIS A 134 -16.31 -20.16 -23.37
N GLU A 135 -15.38 -19.23 -23.17
CA GLU A 135 -15.13 -18.63 -21.85
C GLU A 135 -16.35 -17.88 -21.36
N LEU A 136 -16.96 -17.05 -22.21
CA LEU A 136 -18.17 -16.31 -21.87
C LEU A 136 -19.32 -17.26 -21.52
N ARG A 137 -19.54 -18.30 -22.30
CA ARG A 137 -20.56 -19.32 -22.03
C ARG A 137 -20.33 -20.03 -20.70
N ASN A 138 -19.09 -20.45 -20.45
CA ASN A 138 -18.74 -21.13 -19.20
C ASN A 138 -18.93 -20.19 -18.01
N THR A 139 -18.50 -18.92 -18.13
CA THR A 139 -18.71 -17.91 -17.08
C THR A 139 -20.19 -17.71 -16.76
N PHE A 140 -21.05 -17.58 -17.77
CA PHE A 140 -22.50 -17.47 -17.54
C PHE A 140 -23.09 -18.72 -16.93
N ARG A 141 -22.69 -19.90 -17.40
CA ARG A 141 -23.16 -21.17 -16.82
C ARG A 141 -22.80 -21.27 -15.34
N ASP A 142 -21.56 -20.93 -15.01
CA ASP A 142 -21.03 -21.07 -13.66
C ASP A 142 -21.62 -20.01 -12.71
N LEU A 143 -21.75 -18.75 -13.14
CA LEU A 143 -22.31 -17.66 -12.37
C LEU A 143 -23.83 -17.81 -12.16
N LEU A 144 -24.56 -18.29 -13.14
CA LEU A 144 -26.02 -18.39 -13.10
C LEU A 144 -26.51 -19.80 -12.78
N TYR A 145 -25.60 -20.71 -12.46
CA TYR A 145 -25.91 -22.12 -12.16
C TYR A 145 -26.78 -22.79 -13.25
N LEU A 146 -26.62 -22.40 -14.52
CA LEU A 146 -27.40 -22.93 -15.63
C LEU A 146 -26.92 -24.34 -15.98
N LYS A 147 -27.58 -25.36 -15.46
CA LYS A 147 -27.36 -26.75 -15.84
C LYS A 147 -28.07 -27.01 -17.17
N GLY A 148 -27.31 -27.27 -18.24
CA GLY A 148 -27.85 -27.81 -19.48
C GLY A 148 -28.39 -26.78 -20.48
N ALA A 149 -28.13 -25.49 -20.35
CA ALA A 149 -28.46 -24.53 -21.40
C ALA A 149 -27.43 -24.64 -22.55
N GLU A 150 -27.76 -25.41 -23.58
CA GLU A 150 -27.08 -25.36 -24.86
C GLU A 150 -27.64 -24.18 -25.66
N TYR A 151 -26.82 -23.12 -25.77
CA TYR A 151 -27.09 -22.08 -26.76
C TYR A 151 -26.47 -22.52 -28.06
N SER A 152 -27.29 -22.96 -29.02
CA SER A 152 -26.95 -23.21 -30.41
C SER A 152 -26.66 -21.90 -31.16
#